data_3a74c152762f345d612cfd1ecd10a44c
#
_entry.id   3a74c152762f345d612cfd1ecd10a44c
#
_cell.length_a   1.000
_cell.length_b   1.000
_cell.length_c   1.000
_cell.angle_alpha   90.00
_cell.angle_beta   90.00
_cell.angle_gamma   90.00
#
_symmetry.space_group_name_H-M   'P 1'
#
loop_
_entity.id
_entity.type
_entity.pdbx_description
1 polymer ?
#
loop_
_entity_poly.entity_id
_entity_poly.type
_entity_poly.pdbx_seq_one_letter_code
_entity_poly.pdbx_strand_id
1 'polypeptide(L)'
;MMADITVKRLDEIESYKDQGQFLYAGKSMGVTAWGMNLLKLPPNWPDYPEHDHRSDSQEEAYVILEGDATLQADGESWPLTPGMLARVGAAQKRRIVPGPRGVTMLALGGTPGAAFKPRWAGTTK
;
A
#
# COMPACT_ATOMS: atom_id res chain seq x y z
N MET A 1 -8.64 24.33 -22.17
CA MET A 1 -8.17 23.99 -20.84
C MET A 1 -8.67 22.63 -20.43
N MET A 2 -7.81 21.82 -19.91
CA MET A 2 -8.15 20.46 -19.49
C MET A 2 -8.48 20.42 -18.01
N ALA A 3 -9.45 19.60 -17.65
CA ALA A 3 -9.75 19.38 -16.24
C ALA A 3 -8.57 18.69 -15.55
N ASP A 4 -8.33 19.05 -14.31
CA ASP A 4 -7.30 18.40 -13.49
C ASP A 4 -7.89 17.14 -12.83
N ILE A 5 -8.04 16.10 -13.64
CA ILE A 5 -8.62 14.82 -13.23
C ILE A 5 -7.81 13.69 -13.86
N THR A 6 -7.51 12.67 -13.08
CA THR A 6 -6.87 11.46 -13.56
C THR A 6 -7.76 10.27 -13.23
N VAL A 7 -8.08 9.44 -14.22
CA VAL A 7 -8.88 8.23 -14.05
C VAL A 7 -8.12 7.07 -14.68
N LYS A 8 -7.90 6.02 -13.91
CA LYS A 8 -7.20 4.82 -14.39
C LYS A 8 -7.84 3.56 -13.84
N ARG A 9 -7.73 2.50 -14.61
CA ARG A 9 -8.06 1.16 -14.13
C ARG A 9 -6.91 0.66 -13.27
N LEU A 10 -7.20 -0.26 -12.35
CA LEU A 10 -6.14 -0.85 -11.52
C LEU A 10 -5.06 -1.53 -12.37
N ASP A 11 -5.44 -2.14 -13.49
CA ASP A 11 -4.48 -2.82 -14.36
C ASP A 11 -3.59 -1.87 -15.18
N GLU A 12 -3.84 -0.58 -15.10
CA GLU A 12 -3.00 0.45 -15.73
C GLU A 12 -1.96 1.04 -14.79
N ILE A 13 -1.94 0.62 -13.53
CA ILE A 13 -0.97 1.13 -12.54
C ILE A 13 0.39 0.48 -12.78
N GLU A 14 1.44 1.31 -12.86
CA GLU A 14 2.79 0.84 -13.15
C GLU A 14 3.40 0.08 -11.97
N SER A 15 4.05 -1.04 -12.26
CA SER A 15 4.78 -1.78 -11.25
C SER A 15 6.10 -1.10 -10.91
N TYR A 16 6.58 -1.36 -9.70
CA TYR A 16 7.84 -0.81 -9.22
C TYR A 16 9.00 -1.70 -9.68
N LYS A 17 9.84 -1.20 -10.59
CA LYS A 17 11.08 -1.88 -11.02
C LYS A 17 10.87 -3.37 -11.30
N ASP A 18 9.90 -3.71 -12.09
CA ASP A 18 9.63 -5.11 -12.47
C ASP A 18 9.16 -6.00 -11.32
N GLN A 19 8.86 -5.43 -10.16
CA GLN A 19 8.29 -6.15 -9.04
C GLN A 19 6.77 -6.02 -9.09
N GLY A 20 6.10 -6.99 -9.70
CA GLY A 20 4.66 -6.94 -9.89
C GLY A 20 3.83 -6.94 -8.61
N GLN A 21 4.46 -7.14 -7.43
CA GLN A 21 3.76 -7.16 -6.15
C GLN A 21 3.45 -5.76 -5.62
N PHE A 22 4.31 -4.78 -5.93
CA PHE A 22 4.15 -3.41 -5.43
C PHE A 22 4.07 -2.45 -6.61
N LEU A 23 2.96 -1.73 -6.72
CA LEU A 23 2.70 -0.84 -7.85
C LEU A 23 2.51 0.58 -7.35
N TYR A 24 3.05 1.53 -8.09
CA TYR A 24 3.03 2.95 -7.72
C TYR A 24 1.69 3.61 -8.06
N ALA A 25 0.68 3.40 -7.21
CA ALA A 25 -0.61 4.03 -7.44
C ALA A 25 -0.54 5.56 -7.31
N GLY A 26 0.16 6.05 -6.29
CA GLY A 26 0.31 7.50 -6.11
C GLY A 26 0.97 8.18 -7.30
N LYS A 27 2.10 7.64 -7.75
CA LYS A 27 2.81 8.17 -8.92
C LYS A 27 1.94 8.10 -10.17
N SER A 28 1.34 6.95 -10.43
CA SER A 28 0.53 6.75 -11.64
C SER A 28 -0.67 7.70 -11.70
N MET A 29 -1.27 7.99 -10.55
CA MET A 29 -2.41 8.90 -10.46
C MET A 29 -2.01 10.36 -10.33
N GLY A 30 -0.74 10.65 -10.03
CA GLY A 30 -0.28 12.00 -9.78
C GLY A 30 -0.67 12.53 -8.41
N VAL A 31 -0.89 11.66 -7.43
CA VAL A 31 -1.23 12.06 -6.06
C VAL A 31 0.05 12.36 -5.30
N THR A 32 0.16 13.56 -4.75
CA THR A 32 1.35 14.00 -4.03
C THR A 32 1.11 14.30 -2.56
N ALA A 33 -0.14 14.29 -2.11
CA ALA A 33 -0.47 14.69 -0.74
C ALA A 33 -0.35 13.54 0.26
N TRP A 34 -0.36 12.30 -0.19
CA TRP A 34 -0.16 11.11 0.65
C TRP A 34 0.45 9.98 -0.17
N GLY A 35 1.04 8.99 0.53
CA GLY A 35 1.56 7.80 -0.12
C GLY A 35 0.44 6.85 -0.51
N MET A 36 0.53 6.24 -1.68
CA MET A 36 -0.47 5.30 -2.14
C MET A 36 0.17 4.27 -3.05
N ASN A 37 0.10 3.01 -2.63
CA ASN A 37 0.59 1.88 -3.41
C ASN A 37 -0.52 0.86 -3.60
N LEU A 38 -0.50 0.21 -4.74
CA LEU A 38 -1.35 -0.94 -4.99
C LEU A 38 -0.50 -2.19 -4.79
N LEU A 39 -0.94 -3.07 -3.91
CA LEU A 39 -0.26 -4.32 -3.64
C LEU A 39 -1.04 -5.45 -4.30
N LYS A 40 -0.35 -6.24 -5.13
CA LYS A 40 -0.88 -7.46 -5.75
C LYS A 40 -0.01 -8.61 -5.30
N LEU A 41 -0.36 -9.20 -4.17
CA LEU A 41 0.42 -10.26 -3.56
C LEU A 41 -0.09 -11.61 -4.05
N PRO A 42 0.80 -12.44 -4.67
CA PRO A 42 0.38 -13.72 -5.22
C PRO A 42 -0.15 -14.69 -4.16
N PRO A 43 -0.87 -15.74 -4.59
CA PRO A 43 -1.35 -16.75 -3.64
C PRO A 43 -0.22 -17.30 -2.78
N ASN A 44 -0.43 -17.29 -1.47
CA ASN A 44 0.48 -17.82 -0.47
C ASN A 44 1.90 -17.23 -0.51
N TRP A 45 2.06 -16.03 -1.09
CA TRP A 45 3.37 -15.41 -1.24
C TRP A 45 3.99 -15.13 0.14
N PRO A 46 5.21 -15.65 0.43
CA PRO A 46 5.75 -15.58 1.78
C PRO A 46 6.68 -14.39 2.02
N ASP A 47 6.93 -13.58 1.00
CA ASP A 47 8.05 -12.64 1.02
C ASP A 47 7.66 -11.20 1.37
N TYR A 48 6.45 -10.97 1.86
CA TYR A 48 6.09 -9.64 2.35
C TYR A 48 6.97 -9.31 3.56
N PRO A 49 7.71 -8.19 3.52
CA PRO A 49 8.63 -7.87 4.62
C PRO A 49 7.88 -7.44 5.88
N GLU A 50 8.21 -8.07 6.99
CA GLU A 50 7.77 -7.57 8.29
C GLU A 50 8.48 -6.24 8.55
N HIS A 51 7.73 -5.19 8.85
CA HIS A 51 8.32 -3.86 9.00
C HIS A 51 7.45 -2.95 9.86
N ASP A 52 8.03 -1.81 10.23
CA ASP A 52 7.31 -0.69 10.81
C ASP A 52 7.72 0.61 10.10
N HIS A 53 7.10 1.71 10.49
CA HIS A 53 7.40 3.03 9.96
C HIS A 53 7.90 3.99 11.03
N ARG A 54 8.69 3.50 11.98
CA ARG A 54 9.27 4.36 13.02
C ARG A 54 10.16 5.43 12.44
N SER A 55 10.87 5.12 11.35
CA SER A 55 11.82 6.06 10.76
C SER A 55 11.17 7.27 10.11
N ASP A 56 9.95 7.13 9.57
CA ASP A 56 9.26 8.21 8.89
C ASP A 56 7.93 8.60 9.55
N SER A 57 7.55 7.92 10.62
CA SER A 57 6.32 8.17 11.39
C SER A 57 5.03 8.06 10.56
N GLN A 58 5.03 7.29 9.48
CA GLN A 58 3.83 7.13 8.66
C GLN A 58 2.82 6.21 9.32
N GLU A 59 1.60 6.69 9.42
CA GLU A 59 0.45 5.81 9.63
C GLU A 59 0.06 5.21 8.31
N GLU A 60 -0.44 3.98 8.32
CA GLU A 60 -0.94 3.34 7.12
C GLU A 60 -2.38 2.89 7.27
N ALA A 61 -3.10 2.90 6.15
CA ALA A 61 -4.41 2.28 6.04
C ALA A 61 -4.39 1.35 4.83
N TYR A 62 -4.94 0.16 5.01
CA TYR A 62 -5.09 -0.82 3.94
C TYR A 62 -6.55 -0.94 3.55
N VAL A 63 -6.81 -0.98 2.25
CA VAL A 63 -8.15 -1.19 1.69
C VAL A 63 -8.10 -2.47 0.88
N ILE A 64 -8.87 -3.47 1.29
CA ILE A 64 -8.85 -4.79 0.64
C ILE A 64 -9.84 -4.80 -0.52
N LEU A 65 -9.34 -5.07 -1.73
CA LEU A 65 -10.13 -5.00 -2.97
C LEU A 65 -10.53 -6.39 -3.48
N GLU A 66 -9.59 -7.33 -3.47
CA GLU A 66 -9.83 -8.70 -3.97
C GLU A 66 -9.01 -9.70 -3.18
N GLY A 67 -9.46 -10.96 -3.19
CA GLY A 67 -8.73 -12.03 -2.54
C GLY A 67 -8.84 -11.99 -1.03
N ASP A 68 -7.81 -12.46 -0.35
CA ASP A 68 -7.78 -12.47 1.10
C ASP A 68 -6.36 -12.53 1.62
N ALA A 69 -6.18 -12.08 2.86
CA ALA A 69 -4.89 -12.09 3.53
C ALA A 69 -5.11 -12.13 5.03
N THR A 70 -4.03 -12.26 5.76
CA THR A 70 -4.00 -12.13 7.21
C THR A 70 -3.00 -11.03 7.58
N LEU A 71 -3.42 -10.10 8.41
CA LEU A 71 -2.54 -9.11 9.01
C LEU A 71 -2.04 -9.68 10.33
N GLN A 72 -0.73 -9.71 10.51
CA GLN A 72 -0.09 -10.24 11.72
C GLN A 72 0.73 -9.16 12.42
N ALA A 73 0.54 -9.02 13.72
CA ALA A 73 1.30 -8.10 14.56
C ALA A 73 1.23 -8.56 16.01
N ASP A 74 2.36 -8.56 16.70
CA ASP A 74 2.47 -8.88 18.14
C ASP A 74 1.81 -10.21 18.52
N GLY A 75 1.98 -11.24 17.70
CA GLY A 75 1.42 -12.55 17.96
C GLY A 75 -0.08 -12.68 17.70
N GLU A 76 -0.72 -11.63 17.22
CA GLU A 76 -2.14 -11.63 16.87
C GLU A 76 -2.32 -11.64 15.36
N SER A 77 -3.49 -12.07 14.93
CA SER A 77 -3.82 -12.17 13.51
C SER A 77 -5.23 -11.66 13.25
N TRP A 78 -5.38 -10.92 12.16
CA TRP A 78 -6.68 -10.40 11.72
C TRP A 78 -6.90 -10.83 10.27
N PRO A 79 -8.00 -11.54 9.98
CA PRO A 79 -8.33 -11.85 8.59
C PRO A 79 -8.77 -10.60 7.84
N LEU A 80 -8.29 -10.46 6.61
CA LEU A 80 -8.62 -9.34 5.74
C LEU A 80 -9.31 -9.88 4.48
N THR A 81 -10.55 -9.42 4.27
CA THR A 81 -11.34 -9.79 3.11
C THR A 81 -11.85 -8.54 2.39
N PRO A 82 -12.31 -8.66 1.13
CA PRO A 82 -12.74 -7.48 0.36
C PRO A 82 -13.78 -6.64 1.09
N GLY A 83 -13.58 -5.33 1.01
CA GLY A 83 -14.44 -4.36 1.70
C GLY A 83 -13.99 -4.01 3.10
N MET A 84 -12.94 -4.65 3.60
CA MET A 84 -12.40 -4.33 4.92
C MET A 84 -11.33 -3.26 4.83
N LEU A 85 -11.22 -2.48 5.89
CA LEU A 85 -10.17 -1.48 6.09
C LEU A 85 -9.36 -1.84 7.32
N ALA A 86 -8.06 -1.61 7.27
CA ALA A 86 -7.19 -1.80 8.43
C ALA A 86 -6.32 -0.56 8.60
N ARG A 87 -6.15 -0.10 9.82
CA ARG A 87 -5.21 0.97 10.17
C ARG A 87 -4.05 0.39 10.96
N VAL A 88 -2.83 0.79 10.62
CA VAL A 88 -1.64 0.38 11.36
C VAL A 88 -0.86 1.62 11.76
N GLY A 89 -0.58 1.77 13.04
CA GLY A 89 0.22 2.87 13.57
C GLY A 89 1.68 2.78 13.12
N ALA A 90 2.37 3.91 13.10
CA ALA A 90 3.73 4.00 12.57
C ALA A 90 4.72 3.08 13.30
N ALA A 91 4.62 2.98 14.62
CA ALA A 91 5.57 2.19 15.40
C ALA A 91 5.23 0.69 15.45
N GLN A 92 4.08 0.31 14.91
CA GLN A 92 3.63 -1.08 14.96
C GLN A 92 4.30 -1.91 13.87
N LYS A 93 5.10 -2.87 14.28
CA LYS A 93 5.65 -3.87 13.36
C LYS A 93 4.52 -4.79 12.88
N ARG A 94 4.47 -5.02 11.58
CA ARG A 94 3.38 -5.82 10.99
C ARG A 94 3.84 -6.58 9.77
N ARG A 95 3.05 -7.55 9.41
CA ARG A 95 3.26 -8.37 8.24
C ARG A 95 1.91 -8.71 7.61
N ILE A 96 1.87 -8.75 6.28
CA ILE A 96 0.72 -9.22 5.51
C ILE A 96 1.06 -10.60 4.96
N VAL A 97 0.18 -11.56 5.18
CA VAL A 97 0.32 -12.91 4.63
C VAL A 97 -0.85 -13.16 3.69
N PRO A 98 -0.62 -13.17 2.37
CA PRO A 98 -1.70 -13.45 1.43
C PRO A 98 -2.21 -14.88 1.59
N GLY A 99 -3.51 -15.04 1.40
CA GLY A 99 -4.14 -16.35 1.45
C GLY A 99 -4.00 -17.13 0.14
N PRO A 100 -4.71 -18.27 0.01
CA PRO A 100 -4.57 -19.15 -1.16
C PRO A 100 -5.03 -18.54 -2.48
N ARG A 101 -5.76 -17.42 -2.43
CA ARG A 101 -6.20 -16.71 -3.64
C ARG A 101 -5.36 -15.46 -3.91
N GLY A 102 -4.37 -15.18 -3.08
CA GLY A 102 -3.66 -13.92 -3.12
C GLY A 102 -4.52 -12.76 -2.62
N VAL A 103 -3.98 -11.55 -2.67
CA VAL A 103 -4.72 -10.36 -2.23
C VAL A 103 -4.34 -9.18 -3.11
N THR A 104 -5.33 -8.37 -3.45
CA THR A 104 -5.14 -7.05 -4.07
C THR A 104 -5.65 -6.01 -3.08
N MET A 105 -4.81 -5.05 -2.74
CA MET A 105 -5.14 -4.05 -1.73
C MET A 105 -4.45 -2.73 -2.03
N LEU A 106 -5.06 -1.64 -1.57
CA LEU A 106 -4.41 -0.33 -1.55
C LEU A 106 -3.77 -0.12 -0.19
N ALA A 107 -2.56 0.41 -0.19
CA ALA A 107 -1.88 0.89 1.01
C ALA A 107 -1.75 2.40 0.91
N LEU A 108 -2.31 3.09 1.89
CA LEU A 108 -2.29 4.55 1.98
C LEU A 108 -1.44 4.93 3.18
N GLY A 109 -0.58 5.94 3.03
CA GLY A 109 0.28 6.34 4.14
C GLY A 109 0.54 7.82 4.20
N GLY A 110 0.75 8.31 5.42
CA GLY A 110 1.10 9.69 5.66
C GLY A 110 1.55 9.90 7.09
N THR A 111 2.31 10.97 7.31
CA THR A 111 2.82 11.32 8.63
C THR A 111 1.92 12.37 9.25
N PRO A 112 1.34 12.10 10.43
CA PRO A 112 0.48 13.09 11.08
C PRO A 112 1.21 14.41 11.27
N GLY A 113 0.53 15.50 10.89
CA GLY A 113 1.05 16.85 11.10
C GLY A 113 2.19 17.27 10.19
N ALA A 114 2.57 16.45 9.22
CA ALA A 114 3.66 16.76 8.29
C ALA A 114 3.22 16.61 6.86
N ALA A 115 3.80 17.41 5.97
CA ALA A 115 3.55 17.29 4.55
C ALA A 115 4.19 16.00 4.02
N PHE A 116 3.46 15.29 3.18
CA PHE A 116 3.99 14.12 2.51
C PHE A 116 4.95 14.56 1.40
N LYS A 117 6.08 13.89 1.29
CA LYS A 117 7.07 14.15 0.24
C LYS A 117 7.22 12.88 -0.60
N PRO A 118 6.59 12.81 -1.78
CA PRO A 118 6.69 11.63 -2.62
C PRO A 118 8.12 11.43 -3.11
N ARG A 119 8.66 10.24 -2.95
CA ARG A 119 10.01 9.91 -3.38
C ARG A 119 10.19 10.09 -4.89
N TRP A 120 9.18 9.71 -5.66
CA TRP A 120 9.23 9.82 -7.12
C TRP A 120 9.29 11.27 -7.58
N ALA A 121 8.69 12.20 -6.83
CA ALA A 121 8.75 13.63 -7.17
C ALA A 121 10.11 14.22 -6.86
N GLY A 122 10.77 13.74 -5.81
CA GLY A 122 12.10 14.22 -5.42
C GLY A 122 13.23 13.67 -6.28
N THR A 123 13.02 12.55 -6.96
CA THR A 123 14.09 11.89 -7.74
C THR A 123 14.27 12.45 -9.14
N THR A 124 13.47 13.39 -9.54
CA THR A 124 13.55 13.97 -10.89
C THR A 124 14.56 15.11 -11.00
N LYS A 125 15.22 15.40 -9.96
CA LYS A 125 16.20 16.49 -9.93
C LYS A 125 17.53 16.12 -10.56
#